data_0ca5949d14998ad55a0dea3c44ef4f0a
#
_entry.id   0ca5949d14998ad55a0dea3c44ef4f0a
#
_cell.length_a   1.000
_cell.length_b   1.000
_cell.length_c   1.000
_cell.angle_alpha   90.00
_cell.angle_beta   90.00
_cell.angle_gamma   90.00
#
_symmetry.space_group_name_H-M   'P 1'
#
loop_
_entity.id
_entity.type
_entity.pdbx_description
1 polymer ?
#
loop_
_entity_poly.entity_id
_entity_poly.type
_entity_poly.pdbx_seq_one_letter_code
_entity_poly.pdbx_strand_id
1 'polypeptide(L)' 'MSVENIVGLLVAAGLLGYLVLALVKPERF' A
#
# COMPACT_ATOMS: atom_id res chain seq x y z
N MET A 1 12.08 -8.65 -14.77
CA MET A 1 11.05 -8.60 -13.79
C MET A 1 10.11 -9.74 -13.92
N SER A 2 9.74 -10.32 -12.83
CA SER A 2 8.86 -11.45 -12.88
C SER A 2 7.53 -11.08 -12.25
N VAL A 3 6.56 -11.93 -12.44
CA VAL A 3 5.24 -11.68 -11.90
C VAL A 3 5.29 -11.55 -10.39
N GLU A 4 6.14 -12.33 -9.75
CA GLU A 4 6.27 -12.24 -8.31
C GLU A 4 6.72 -10.86 -7.87
N ASN A 5 7.64 -10.27 -8.60
CA ASN A 5 8.13 -8.95 -8.26
C ASN A 5 7.04 -7.92 -8.44
N ILE A 6 6.28 -8.04 -9.51
CA ILE A 6 5.21 -7.10 -9.77
C ILE A 6 4.15 -7.19 -8.68
N VAL A 7 3.78 -8.41 -8.31
CA VAL A 7 2.78 -8.61 -7.27
C VAL A 7 3.28 -8.03 -5.96
N GLY A 8 4.56 -8.27 -5.65
CA GLY A 8 5.14 -7.74 -4.43
C GLY A 8 5.12 -6.23 -4.39
N LEU A 9 5.41 -5.61 -5.53
CA LEU A 9 5.41 -4.17 -5.61
C LEU A 9 4.01 -3.61 -5.41
N LEU A 10 3.03 -4.27 -6.01
CA LEU A 10 1.65 -3.82 -5.87
C LEU A 10 1.18 -3.92 -4.42
N VAL A 11 1.53 -5.02 -3.77
CA VAL A 11 1.14 -5.21 -2.38
C VAL A 11 1.84 -4.18 -1.50
N ALA A 12 3.12 -3.96 -1.73
CA ALA A 12 3.87 -3.00 -0.94
C ALA A 12 3.32 -1.60 -1.13
N ALA A 13 2.99 -1.23 -2.36
CA ALA A 13 2.45 0.08 -2.65
C ALA A 13 1.10 0.25 -1.97
N GLY A 14 0.30 -0.80 -1.98
CA GLY A 14 -1.01 -0.75 -1.34
C GLY A 14 -0.88 -0.55 0.16
N LEU A 15 0.04 -1.29 0.78
CA LEU A 15 0.23 -1.18 2.21
C LEU A 15 0.76 0.19 2.59
N LEU A 16 1.69 0.70 1.81
CA LEU A 16 2.23 2.03 2.06
C LEU A 16 1.15 3.08 1.93
N GLY A 17 0.35 2.98 0.89
CA GLY A 17 -0.73 3.93 0.69
C GLY A 17 -1.72 3.88 1.84
N TYR A 18 -2.02 2.68 2.30
CA TYR A 18 -2.95 2.53 3.40
C TYR A 18 -2.40 3.17 4.67
N LEU A 19 -1.10 2.98 4.93
CA LEU A 19 -0.47 3.56 6.11
C LEU A 19 -0.47 5.07 6.03
N VAL A 20 -0.19 5.61 4.85
CA VAL A 20 -0.16 7.06 4.67
C VAL A 20 -1.55 7.63 4.89
N LEU A 21 -2.57 6.96 4.36
CA LEU A 21 -3.93 7.42 4.56
C LEU A 21 -4.31 7.37 6.02
N ALA A 22 -3.85 6.35 6.72
CA ALA A 22 -4.17 6.22 8.14
C ALA A 22 -3.53 7.34 8.94
N LEU A 23 -2.38 7.82 8.49
CA LEU A 23 -1.72 8.91 9.18
C LEU A 23 -2.37 10.24 8.86
N VAL A 24 -2.76 10.43 7.62
CA VAL A 24 -3.37 11.70 7.21
C VAL A 24 -4.83 11.75 7.64
N LYS A 25 -5.54 10.64 7.48
CA LYS A 25 -6.94 10.60 7.87
C LYS A 25 -7.18 9.41 8.76
N PRO A 26 -6.79 9.51 10.01
CA PRO A 26 -6.96 8.40 10.94
C PRO A 26 -8.41 8.04 11.15
N GLU A 27 -9.30 8.99 11.03
CA GLU A 27 -10.68 8.67 11.25
C GLU A 27 -11.35 8.43 9.96
N ARG A 28 -11.07 7.39 9.29
CA ARG A 28 -11.62 7.05 8.10
C ARG A 28 -13.04 6.86 8.08
N PHE A 29 -13.62 6.63 9.02
CA PHE A 29 -14.96 6.34 9.00
C PHE A 29 -15.73 7.23 9.74
#